data_033587b77758938d000539a3e8dd421f
#
_entry.id   033587b77758938d000539a3e8dd421f
#
_cell.length_a   1.000
_cell.length_b   1.000
_cell.length_c   1.000
_cell.angle_alpha   90.00
_cell.angle_beta   90.00
_cell.angle_gamma   90.00
#
_symmetry.space_group_name_H-M   'P 1'
#
loop_
_entity.id
_entity.type
_entity.pdbx_description
1 polymer ?
#
loop_
_entity_poly.entity_id
_entity_poly.type
_entity_poly.pdbx_seq_one_letter_code
_entity_poly.pdbx_strand_id
1 'polypeptide(L)'
;MIEINQIRDKYQKMAVNKWAKAGFKGSIFAGTGFGKSRVGVMAIGETLKRDSKANALILVPTTQLQYQFTEEFTKWGYEDCVDRIEVMCYQSAYKLIGEHYTIVVCDEIHLGLSIEYRKFFAHNMYDRLLCMTATLPEEDEYREKLLEIAPMVFSLSLDKCVSLGIVAPYSIYCLPVELSLLERDKYKKINNKFVYYKYALGNYDAFNQAKLALSNPQSPREEKEAAVGFYKCIRERKAIIDFAENKLTKFKEIVHSNLDKRILGFGGANEFTDILTDSVSPL
;
A
#
# COMPACT_ATOMS: atom_id res chain seq x y z
N MET A 1 11.75 -5.75 -28.19
CA MET A 1 12.08 -6.86 -27.26
C MET A 1 12.33 -6.26 -25.89
N ILE A 2 11.63 -6.74 -24.85
CA ILE A 2 11.89 -6.29 -23.48
C ILE A 2 13.19 -6.92 -23.04
N GLU A 3 14.18 -6.11 -22.67
CA GLU A 3 15.42 -6.60 -22.08
C GLU A 3 15.09 -7.18 -20.69
N ILE A 4 15.05 -8.49 -20.57
CA ILE A 4 14.71 -9.17 -19.33
C ILE A 4 15.98 -9.29 -18.50
N ASN A 5 16.02 -8.67 -17.34
CA ASN A 5 17.07 -8.95 -16.37
C ASN A 5 17.00 -10.44 -15.97
N GLN A 6 17.98 -11.23 -16.39
CA GLN A 6 17.99 -12.69 -16.24
C GLN A 6 17.91 -13.13 -14.77
N ILE A 7 18.53 -12.40 -13.87
CA ILE A 7 18.47 -12.67 -12.43
C ILE A 7 17.05 -12.46 -11.90
N ARG A 8 16.42 -11.35 -12.26
CA ARG A 8 15.03 -11.06 -11.89
C ARG A 8 14.08 -12.14 -12.41
N ASP A 9 14.20 -12.53 -13.68
CA ASP A 9 13.39 -13.60 -14.29
C ASP A 9 13.53 -14.93 -13.55
N LYS A 10 14.78 -15.34 -13.22
CA LYS A 10 15.06 -16.54 -12.43
C LYS A 10 14.34 -16.52 -11.08
N TYR A 11 14.41 -15.42 -10.35
CA TYR A 11 13.79 -15.33 -9.02
C TYR A 11 12.26 -15.24 -9.11
N GLN A 12 11.70 -14.60 -10.14
CA GLN A 12 10.24 -14.58 -10.38
C GLN A 12 9.73 -16.00 -10.68
N LYS A 13 10.39 -16.74 -11.57
CA LYS A 13 10.06 -18.15 -11.86
C LYS A 13 10.21 -19.03 -10.60
N MET A 14 11.24 -18.79 -9.80
CA MET A 14 11.42 -19.50 -8.52
C MET A 14 10.28 -19.23 -7.55
N ALA A 15 9.77 -18.00 -7.48
CA ALA A 15 8.63 -17.64 -6.63
C ALA A 15 7.36 -18.39 -7.06
N VAL A 16 7.04 -18.41 -8.36
CA VAL A 16 5.91 -19.18 -8.91
C VAL A 16 6.06 -20.68 -8.63
N ASN A 17 7.26 -21.23 -8.84
CA ASN A 17 7.53 -22.67 -8.59
C ASN A 17 7.38 -23.04 -7.11
N LYS A 18 7.81 -22.18 -6.18
CA LYS A 18 7.63 -22.41 -4.75
C LYS A 18 6.15 -22.37 -4.36
N TRP A 19 5.38 -21.42 -4.90
CA TRP A 19 3.95 -21.36 -4.71
C TRP A 19 3.23 -22.61 -5.25
N ALA A 20 3.60 -23.07 -6.44
CA ALA A 20 3.05 -24.30 -7.02
C ALA A 20 3.37 -25.54 -6.16
N LYS A 21 4.61 -25.66 -5.65
CA LYS A 21 5.02 -26.75 -4.74
C LYS A 21 4.32 -26.71 -3.40
N ALA A 22 3.87 -25.55 -2.96
CA ALA A 22 3.06 -25.37 -1.75
C ALA A 22 1.55 -25.66 -1.95
N GLY A 23 1.19 -26.34 -3.05
CA GLY A 23 -0.20 -26.68 -3.35
C GLY A 23 -1.01 -25.52 -3.91
N PHE A 24 -0.38 -24.56 -4.57
CA PHE A 24 -1.01 -23.39 -5.19
C PHE A 24 -1.74 -22.45 -4.20
N LYS A 25 -1.33 -22.48 -2.95
CA LYS A 25 -1.84 -21.57 -1.93
C LYS A 25 -0.69 -20.97 -1.13
N GLY A 26 -0.59 -19.63 -1.14
CA GLY A 26 0.46 -18.97 -0.36
C GLY A 26 0.70 -17.52 -0.75
N SER A 27 1.60 -16.89 0.01
CA SER A 27 1.97 -15.50 -0.17
C SER A 27 3.45 -15.34 -0.57
N ILE A 28 3.69 -14.35 -1.42
CA ILE A 28 5.01 -13.92 -1.90
C ILE A 28 5.31 -12.54 -1.34
N PHE A 29 6.36 -12.45 -0.55
CA PHE A 29 6.91 -11.20 -0.02
C PHE A 29 8.13 -10.81 -0.83
N ALA A 30 8.04 -9.73 -1.59
CA ALA A 30 9.16 -9.27 -2.40
C ALA A 30 9.22 -7.74 -2.45
N GLY A 31 10.42 -7.21 -2.29
CA GLY A 31 10.66 -5.76 -2.30
C GLY A 31 10.09 -5.07 -3.55
N THR A 32 9.77 -3.79 -3.41
CA THR A 32 9.32 -2.95 -4.53
C THR A 32 10.35 -3.02 -5.67
N GLY A 33 9.89 -3.04 -6.92
CA GLY A 33 10.77 -3.20 -8.09
C GLY A 33 11.13 -4.64 -8.44
N PHE A 34 10.78 -5.64 -7.62
CA PHE A 34 10.94 -7.06 -7.95
C PHE A 34 10.12 -7.49 -9.18
N GLY A 35 8.98 -6.82 -9.43
CA GLY A 35 8.04 -7.17 -10.50
C GLY A 35 7.02 -8.22 -10.06
N LYS A 36 6.39 -8.02 -8.91
CA LYS A 36 5.34 -8.90 -8.37
C LYS A 36 4.17 -9.08 -9.35
N SER A 37 3.77 -8.02 -10.07
CA SER A 37 2.70 -8.10 -11.08
C SER A 37 2.98 -9.17 -12.13
N ARG A 38 4.23 -9.26 -12.63
CA ARG A 38 4.63 -10.32 -13.57
C ARG A 38 4.52 -11.72 -12.96
N VAL A 39 4.81 -11.87 -11.65
CA VAL A 39 4.62 -13.16 -10.96
C VAL A 39 3.16 -13.57 -10.95
N GLY A 40 2.24 -12.62 -10.67
CA GLY A 40 0.80 -12.83 -10.78
C GLY A 40 0.36 -13.21 -12.19
N VAL A 41 0.84 -12.48 -13.21
CA VAL A 41 0.56 -12.75 -14.62
C VAL A 41 1.04 -14.16 -15.02
N MET A 42 2.25 -14.57 -14.62
CA MET A 42 2.74 -15.93 -14.89
C MET A 42 1.89 -17.01 -14.21
N ALA A 43 1.52 -16.81 -12.95
CA ALA A 43 0.71 -17.77 -12.20
C ALA A 43 -0.68 -17.97 -12.83
N ILE A 44 -1.33 -16.87 -13.25
CA ILE A 44 -2.61 -16.91 -13.96
C ILE A 44 -2.44 -17.50 -15.35
N GLY A 45 -1.53 -16.97 -16.14
CA GLY A 45 -1.32 -17.40 -17.51
C GLY A 45 -1.03 -18.90 -17.62
N GLU A 46 -0.16 -19.44 -16.77
CA GLU A 46 0.10 -20.88 -16.69
C GLU A 46 -1.11 -21.69 -16.22
N THR A 47 -1.95 -21.13 -15.36
CA THR A 47 -3.20 -21.79 -14.95
C THR A 47 -4.21 -21.85 -16.10
N LEU A 48 -4.46 -20.73 -16.76
CA LEU A 48 -5.46 -20.61 -17.82
C LEU A 48 -5.06 -21.32 -19.11
N LYS A 49 -3.76 -21.43 -19.43
CA LYS A 49 -3.25 -22.19 -20.57
C LYS A 49 -3.42 -23.70 -20.41
N ARG A 50 -3.42 -24.21 -19.18
CA ARG A 50 -3.58 -25.65 -18.90
C ARG A 50 -5.04 -26.11 -18.90
N ASP A 51 -5.97 -25.20 -18.63
CA ASP A 51 -7.40 -25.48 -18.60
C ASP A 51 -8.16 -24.36 -19.29
N SER A 52 -8.82 -24.70 -20.38
CA SER A 52 -9.63 -23.74 -21.17
C SER A 52 -10.89 -23.26 -20.45
N LYS A 53 -11.34 -23.98 -19.42
CA LYS A 53 -12.51 -23.61 -18.59
C LYS A 53 -12.14 -22.81 -17.36
N ALA A 54 -10.83 -22.71 -17.05
CA ALA A 54 -10.36 -21.96 -15.89
C ALA A 54 -10.64 -20.46 -16.03
N ASN A 55 -11.00 -19.85 -14.92
CA ASN A 55 -11.19 -18.40 -14.77
C ASN A 55 -10.30 -17.85 -13.67
N ALA A 56 -10.03 -16.56 -13.72
CA ALA A 56 -9.17 -15.89 -12.75
C ALA A 56 -9.77 -14.59 -12.22
N LEU A 57 -9.52 -14.29 -10.97
CA LEU A 57 -9.78 -12.99 -10.36
C LEU A 57 -8.48 -12.38 -9.86
N ILE A 58 -8.26 -11.10 -10.16
CA ILE A 58 -7.17 -10.29 -9.61
C ILE A 58 -7.77 -9.23 -8.70
N LEU A 59 -7.33 -9.22 -7.44
CA LEU A 59 -7.70 -8.21 -6.48
C LEU A 59 -6.59 -7.17 -6.36
N VAL A 60 -6.94 -5.90 -6.58
CA VAL A 60 -6.02 -4.76 -6.57
C VAL A 60 -6.50 -3.66 -5.62
N PRO A 61 -5.60 -2.81 -5.11
CA PRO A 61 -6.01 -1.72 -4.20
C PRO A 61 -6.73 -0.56 -4.90
N THR A 62 -6.45 -0.28 -6.18
CA THR A 62 -6.97 0.90 -6.90
C THR A 62 -7.43 0.58 -8.31
N THR A 63 -8.37 1.39 -8.83
CA THR A 63 -8.86 1.27 -10.20
C THR A 63 -7.77 1.50 -11.25
N GLN A 64 -6.78 2.33 -10.97
CA GLN A 64 -5.66 2.53 -11.88
C GLN A 64 -4.87 1.24 -12.11
N LEU A 65 -4.70 0.41 -11.08
CA LEU A 65 -4.02 -0.88 -11.19
C LEU A 65 -4.82 -1.91 -11.98
N GLN A 66 -6.16 -1.78 -12.06
CA GLN A 66 -6.97 -2.66 -12.92
C GLN A 66 -6.54 -2.57 -14.39
N TYR A 67 -6.37 -1.35 -14.91
CA TYR A 67 -5.92 -1.15 -16.29
C TYR A 67 -4.50 -1.65 -16.52
N GLN A 68 -3.60 -1.38 -15.57
CA GLN A 68 -2.21 -1.82 -15.69
C GLN A 68 -2.07 -3.35 -15.73
N PHE A 69 -2.86 -4.09 -14.95
CA PHE A 69 -2.81 -5.55 -15.00
C PHE A 69 -3.22 -6.10 -16.36
N THR A 70 -4.25 -5.55 -16.99
CA THR A 70 -4.68 -5.99 -18.34
C THR A 70 -3.56 -5.82 -19.35
N GLU A 71 -2.86 -4.68 -19.34
CA GLU A 71 -1.72 -4.42 -20.22
C GLU A 71 -0.54 -5.39 -19.97
N GLU A 72 -0.29 -5.77 -18.70
CA GLU A 72 0.78 -6.71 -18.37
C GLU A 72 0.55 -8.10 -18.99
N PHE A 73 -0.69 -8.60 -19.15
CA PHE A 73 -0.95 -9.87 -19.81
C PHE A 73 -0.52 -9.85 -21.29
N THR A 74 -0.88 -8.82 -22.03
CA THR A 74 -0.43 -8.63 -23.42
C THR A 74 1.08 -8.52 -23.50
N LYS A 75 1.70 -7.75 -22.63
CA LYS A 75 3.14 -7.57 -22.57
C LYS A 75 3.94 -8.86 -22.35
N TRP A 76 3.37 -9.82 -21.62
CA TRP A 76 4.04 -11.08 -21.29
C TRP A 76 3.56 -12.28 -22.10
N GLY A 77 2.77 -12.07 -23.19
CA GLY A 77 2.34 -13.12 -24.11
C GLY A 77 1.23 -14.03 -23.57
N TYR A 78 0.30 -13.43 -22.82
CA TYR A 78 -0.88 -14.09 -22.28
C TYR A 78 -2.18 -13.38 -22.74
N GLU A 79 -2.14 -12.66 -23.85
CA GLU A 79 -3.30 -11.95 -24.42
C GLU A 79 -4.51 -12.85 -24.64
N ASP A 80 -4.30 -14.10 -25.05
CA ASP A 80 -5.37 -15.10 -25.27
C ASP A 80 -6.12 -15.50 -23.99
N CYS A 81 -5.62 -15.08 -22.83
CA CYS A 81 -6.21 -15.40 -21.53
C CYS A 81 -7.11 -14.28 -21.00
N VAL A 82 -7.06 -13.07 -21.57
CA VAL A 82 -7.63 -11.84 -20.98
C VAL A 82 -9.14 -11.95 -20.77
N ASP A 83 -9.88 -12.55 -21.71
CA ASP A 83 -11.35 -12.70 -21.64
C ASP A 83 -11.84 -13.56 -20.46
N ARG A 84 -10.92 -14.30 -19.81
CA ARG A 84 -11.21 -15.17 -18.67
C ARG A 84 -10.68 -14.62 -17.35
N ILE A 85 -10.26 -13.34 -17.36
CA ILE A 85 -9.66 -12.68 -16.21
C ILE A 85 -10.51 -11.50 -15.80
N GLU A 86 -10.97 -11.52 -14.57
CA GLU A 86 -11.61 -10.39 -13.94
C GLU A 86 -10.60 -9.65 -13.05
N VAL A 87 -10.60 -8.32 -13.10
CA VAL A 87 -9.76 -7.49 -12.23
C VAL A 87 -10.64 -6.56 -11.42
N MET A 88 -10.59 -6.65 -10.11
CA MET A 88 -11.44 -5.88 -9.20
C MET A 88 -10.65 -5.22 -8.09
N CYS A 89 -11.16 -4.08 -7.61
CA CYS A 89 -10.66 -3.50 -6.36
C CYS A 89 -11.22 -4.26 -5.14
N TYR A 90 -10.45 -4.33 -4.05
CA TYR A 90 -10.91 -4.89 -2.78
C TYR A 90 -12.24 -4.28 -2.30
N GLN A 91 -12.45 -2.96 -2.55
CA GLN A 91 -13.68 -2.23 -2.21
C GLN A 91 -14.93 -2.72 -2.94
N SER A 92 -14.77 -3.46 -4.01
CA SER A 92 -15.88 -4.07 -4.76
C SER A 92 -15.98 -5.56 -4.49
N ALA A 93 -14.85 -6.24 -4.45
CA ALA A 93 -14.77 -7.70 -4.36
C ALA A 93 -15.34 -8.28 -3.04
N TYR A 94 -15.26 -7.56 -1.91
CA TYR A 94 -15.82 -8.05 -0.64
C TYR A 94 -17.34 -8.26 -0.66
N LYS A 95 -18.02 -7.70 -1.68
CA LYS A 95 -19.47 -7.82 -1.88
C LYS A 95 -19.86 -9.10 -2.64
N LEU A 96 -18.88 -9.77 -3.25
CA LEU A 96 -19.10 -11.03 -3.95
C LEU A 96 -19.43 -12.14 -2.95
N ILE A 97 -20.44 -12.95 -3.27
CA ILE A 97 -20.90 -14.06 -2.43
C ILE A 97 -21.22 -15.26 -3.31
N GLY A 98 -20.61 -16.40 -3.01
CA GLY A 98 -20.90 -17.67 -3.70
C GLY A 98 -20.21 -17.81 -5.05
N GLU A 99 -19.30 -16.92 -5.40
CA GLU A 99 -18.51 -17.03 -6.62
C GLU A 99 -17.43 -18.11 -6.51
N HIS A 100 -17.05 -18.68 -7.66
CA HIS A 100 -15.97 -19.65 -7.77
C HIS A 100 -14.96 -19.24 -8.83
N TYR A 101 -13.68 -19.17 -8.43
CA TYR A 101 -12.55 -18.88 -9.32
C TYR A 101 -11.53 -20.00 -9.28
N THR A 102 -11.01 -20.38 -10.44
CA THR A 102 -9.90 -21.35 -10.49
C THR A 102 -8.64 -20.79 -9.83
N ILE A 103 -8.39 -19.50 -10.01
CA ILE A 103 -7.27 -18.81 -9.35
C ILE A 103 -7.66 -17.39 -8.93
N VAL A 104 -7.31 -17.05 -7.70
CA VAL A 104 -7.37 -15.66 -7.18
C VAL A 104 -5.95 -15.17 -6.93
N VAL A 105 -5.63 -14.00 -7.46
CA VAL A 105 -4.36 -13.30 -7.21
C VAL A 105 -4.65 -11.99 -6.49
N CYS A 106 -4.02 -11.78 -5.35
CA CYS A 106 -4.18 -10.59 -4.52
C CYS A 106 -2.90 -9.75 -4.58
N ASP A 107 -2.99 -8.57 -5.21
CA ASP A 107 -1.87 -7.62 -5.21
C ASP A 107 -1.98 -6.67 -4.01
N GLU A 108 -0.84 -6.37 -3.38
CA GLU A 108 -0.73 -5.60 -2.14
C GLU A 108 -1.73 -6.06 -1.06
N ILE A 109 -1.74 -7.38 -0.79
CA ILE A 109 -2.70 -8.05 0.11
C ILE A 109 -2.81 -7.41 1.49
N HIS A 110 -1.76 -6.73 1.99
CA HIS A 110 -1.81 -6.03 3.27
C HIS A 110 -2.94 -4.98 3.34
N LEU A 111 -3.37 -4.42 2.20
CA LEU A 111 -4.52 -3.53 2.10
C LEU A 111 -5.86 -4.26 2.05
N GLY A 112 -5.86 -5.55 1.71
CA GLY A 112 -7.04 -6.42 1.64
C GLY A 112 -7.41 -7.11 2.96
N LEU A 113 -6.68 -6.84 4.05
CA LEU A 113 -6.85 -7.55 5.33
C LEU A 113 -7.83 -6.90 6.31
N SER A 114 -8.45 -5.77 5.96
CA SER A 114 -9.50 -5.18 6.81
C SER A 114 -10.65 -6.17 7.04
N ILE A 115 -11.38 -6.00 8.14
CA ILE A 115 -12.53 -6.87 8.49
C ILE A 115 -13.53 -6.97 7.32
N GLU A 116 -13.77 -5.86 6.62
CA GLU A 116 -14.69 -5.83 5.48
C GLU A 116 -14.13 -6.63 4.30
N TYR A 117 -12.89 -6.38 3.88
CA TYR A 117 -12.34 -7.00 2.67
C TYR A 117 -12.06 -8.50 2.86
N ARG A 118 -11.74 -8.95 4.07
CA ARG A 118 -11.58 -10.37 4.40
C ARG A 118 -12.85 -11.20 4.17
N LYS A 119 -14.04 -10.58 4.11
CA LYS A 119 -15.30 -11.26 3.78
C LYS A 119 -15.23 -11.97 2.43
N PHE A 120 -14.47 -11.44 1.47
CA PHE A 120 -14.26 -12.10 0.18
C PHE A 120 -13.76 -13.54 0.37
N PHE A 121 -12.74 -13.75 1.19
CA PHE A 121 -12.12 -15.06 1.38
C PHE A 121 -13.00 -16.05 2.14
N ALA A 122 -13.96 -15.55 2.93
CA ALA A 122 -14.91 -16.37 3.68
C ALA A 122 -16.16 -16.76 2.86
N HIS A 123 -16.55 -15.93 1.90
CA HIS A 123 -17.82 -16.08 1.19
C HIS A 123 -17.68 -16.65 -0.23
N ASN A 124 -16.46 -16.79 -0.74
CA ASN A 124 -16.22 -17.26 -2.11
C ASN A 124 -15.28 -18.48 -2.14
N MET A 125 -15.33 -19.24 -3.20
CA MET A 125 -14.51 -20.42 -3.42
C MET A 125 -13.41 -20.13 -4.44
N TYR A 126 -12.23 -20.71 -4.21
CA TYR A 126 -11.11 -20.64 -5.14
C TYR A 126 -10.22 -21.87 -4.98
N ASP A 127 -9.77 -22.43 -6.12
CA ASP A 127 -8.91 -23.61 -6.12
C ASP A 127 -7.45 -23.25 -5.82
N ARG A 128 -7.04 -22.03 -6.23
CA ARG A 128 -5.67 -21.51 -6.07
C ARG A 128 -5.70 -20.08 -5.55
N LEU A 129 -4.76 -19.78 -4.66
CA LEU A 129 -4.63 -18.43 -4.07
C LEU A 129 -3.17 -18.00 -4.06
N LEU A 130 -2.89 -16.89 -4.71
CA LEU A 130 -1.59 -16.22 -4.66
C LEU A 130 -1.74 -14.81 -4.09
N CYS A 131 -1.16 -14.57 -2.93
CA CYS A 131 -1.11 -13.24 -2.34
C CYS A 131 0.29 -12.63 -2.54
N MET A 132 0.36 -11.35 -2.86
CA MET A 132 1.62 -10.64 -3.10
C MET A 132 1.65 -9.34 -2.32
N THR A 133 2.79 -9.02 -1.73
CA THR A 133 3.04 -7.72 -1.11
C THR A 133 4.53 -7.44 -0.96
N ALA A 134 4.90 -6.15 -0.88
CA ALA A 134 6.25 -5.74 -0.49
C ALA A 134 6.40 -5.58 1.02
N THR A 135 5.30 -5.37 1.73
CA THR A 135 5.29 -4.99 3.14
C THR A 135 4.48 -6.00 3.95
N LEU A 136 5.08 -6.54 5.00
CA LEU A 136 4.35 -7.28 6.02
C LEU A 136 3.51 -6.31 6.84
N PRO A 137 2.28 -6.68 7.21
CA PRO A 137 1.53 -5.90 8.19
C PRO A 137 2.32 -5.72 9.48
N GLU A 138 2.33 -4.51 10.02
CA GLU A 138 3.01 -4.20 11.29
C GLU A 138 2.22 -4.76 12.48
N GLU A 139 0.89 -4.73 12.39
CA GLU A 139 -0.02 -5.25 13.40
C GLU A 139 -0.02 -6.79 13.37
N ASP A 140 0.24 -7.42 14.50
CA ASP A 140 0.33 -8.89 14.63
C ASP A 140 -0.97 -9.58 14.20
N GLU A 141 -2.13 -9.03 14.53
CA GLU A 141 -3.44 -9.58 14.13
C GLU A 141 -3.55 -9.70 12.60
N TYR A 142 -3.20 -8.67 11.85
CA TYR A 142 -3.26 -8.72 10.38
C TYR A 142 -2.22 -9.66 9.78
N ARG A 143 -1.05 -9.74 10.42
CA ARG A 143 0.00 -10.67 10.00
C ARG A 143 -0.43 -12.13 10.20
N GLU A 144 -1.00 -12.46 11.35
CA GLU A 144 -1.53 -13.79 11.65
C GLU A 144 -2.64 -14.16 10.67
N LYS A 145 -3.58 -13.26 10.41
CA LYS A 145 -4.65 -13.48 9.44
C LYS A 145 -4.15 -13.67 8.01
N LEU A 146 -3.13 -12.94 7.60
CA LEU A 146 -2.50 -13.17 6.30
C LEU A 146 -1.91 -14.57 6.21
N LEU A 147 -1.17 -14.99 7.22
CA LEU A 147 -0.52 -16.31 7.23
C LEU A 147 -1.54 -17.46 7.32
N GLU A 148 -2.68 -17.25 7.96
CA GLU A 148 -3.81 -18.18 7.98
C GLU A 148 -4.45 -18.33 6.59
N ILE A 149 -4.70 -17.22 5.90
CA ILE A 149 -5.29 -17.18 4.55
C ILE A 149 -4.30 -17.74 3.52
N ALA A 150 -3.06 -17.28 3.55
CA ALA A 150 -2.02 -17.61 2.57
C ALA A 150 -0.63 -17.67 3.25
N PRO A 151 -0.17 -18.85 3.65
CA PRO A 151 1.17 -19.03 4.25
C PRO A 151 2.28 -18.45 3.38
N MET A 152 3.34 -17.91 3.99
CA MET A 152 4.47 -17.37 3.24
C MET A 152 5.26 -18.50 2.57
N VAL A 153 5.33 -18.50 1.23
CA VAL A 153 6.02 -19.52 0.44
C VAL A 153 7.30 -19.00 -0.20
N PHE A 154 7.40 -17.69 -0.35
CA PHE A 154 8.60 -17.05 -0.90
C PHE A 154 8.81 -15.67 -0.28
N SER A 155 10.06 -15.36 0.04
CA SER A 155 10.45 -14.03 0.53
C SER A 155 11.75 -13.58 -0.13
N LEU A 156 11.81 -12.29 -0.54
CA LEU A 156 13.00 -11.63 -1.07
C LEU A 156 12.99 -10.16 -0.65
N SER A 157 13.79 -9.81 0.35
CA SER A 157 13.87 -8.45 0.87
C SER A 157 14.36 -7.46 -0.19
N LEU A 158 14.07 -6.17 0.01
CA LEU A 158 14.54 -5.10 -0.86
C LEU A 158 16.07 -5.07 -0.93
N ASP A 159 16.75 -5.19 0.21
CA ASP A 159 18.22 -5.23 0.27
C ASP A 159 18.80 -6.40 -0.53
N LYS A 160 18.13 -7.56 -0.48
CA LYS A 160 18.52 -8.69 -1.31
C LYS A 160 18.27 -8.45 -2.79
N CYS A 161 17.19 -7.78 -3.15
CA CYS A 161 16.92 -7.35 -4.53
C CYS A 161 18.02 -6.41 -5.04
N VAL A 162 18.47 -5.48 -4.22
CA VAL A 162 19.58 -4.57 -4.54
C VAL A 162 20.89 -5.36 -4.70
N SER A 163 21.24 -6.21 -3.74
CA SER A 163 22.48 -7.00 -3.77
C SER A 163 22.57 -7.95 -4.98
N LEU A 164 21.43 -8.36 -5.53
CA LEU A 164 21.32 -9.20 -6.73
C LEU A 164 21.23 -8.39 -8.04
N GLY A 165 21.27 -7.06 -8.00
CA GLY A 165 21.09 -6.22 -9.17
C GLY A 165 19.69 -6.27 -9.80
N ILE A 166 18.70 -6.77 -9.07
CA ILE A 166 17.29 -6.77 -9.49
C ILE A 166 16.68 -5.37 -9.40
N VAL A 167 17.05 -4.64 -8.35
CA VAL A 167 16.67 -3.26 -8.08
C VAL A 167 17.93 -2.40 -8.03
N ALA A 168 17.85 -1.19 -8.56
CA ALA A 168 18.96 -0.24 -8.51
C ALA A 168 19.35 0.06 -7.05
N PRO A 169 20.64 0.27 -6.75
CA PRO A 169 21.06 0.72 -5.45
C PRO A 169 20.46 2.10 -5.14
N TYR A 170 20.16 2.34 -3.89
CA TYR A 170 19.60 3.60 -3.42
C TYR A 170 20.26 4.04 -2.11
N SER A 171 20.16 5.32 -1.82
CA SER A 171 20.57 5.89 -0.54
C SER A 171 19.41 6.72 0.02
N ILE A 172 19.18 6.59 1.31
CA ILE A 172 18.16 7.36 2.03
C ILE A 172 18.86 8.41 2.88
N TYR A 173 18.50 9.68 2.65
CA TYR A 173 18.99 10.80 3.44
C TYR A 173 17.84 11.44 4.21
N CYS A 174 17.93 11.47 5.54
CA CYS A 174 16.99 12.17 6.39
C CYS A 174 17.51 13.58 6.65
N LEU A 175 16.82 14.58 6.11
CA LEU A 175 17.20 15.98 6.30
C LEU A 175 16.32 16.60 7.40
N PRO A 176 16.89 17.04 8.53
CA PRO A 176 16.13 17.75 9.53
C PRO A 176 15.71 19.12 8.98
N VAL A 177 14.42 19.45 9.15
CA VAL A 177 13.86 20.74 8.80
C VAL A 177 13.17 21.32 10.00
N GLU A 178 13.65 22.45 10.50
CA GLU A 178 13.06 23.11 11.65
C GLU A 178 11.82 23.93 11.26
N LEU A 179 10.85 23.99 12.16
CA LEU A 179 9.74 24.92 12.05
C LEU A 179 10.25 26.36 12.27
N SER A 180 9.69 27.32 11.56
CA SER A 180 9.91 28.74 11.85
C SER A 180 9.44 29.09 13.27
N LEU A 181 9.90 30.20 13.82
CA LEU A 181 9.50 30.63 15.15
C LEU A 181 7.98 30.74 15.31
N LEU A 182 7.30 31.30 14.32
CA LEU A 182 5.83 31.46 14.32
C LEU A 182 5.12 30.09 14.25
N GLU A 183 5.62 29.17 13.43
CA GLU A 183 5.06 27.82 13.32
C GLU A 183 5.28 27.02 14.61
N ARG A 184 6.48 27.15 15.20
CA ARG A 184 6.82 26.51 16.48
C ARG A 184 5.89 26.98 17.61
N ASP A 185 5.62 28.28 17.69
CA ASP A 185 4.69 28.83 18.69
C ASP A 185 3.24 28.37 18.46
N LYS A 186 2.77 28.34 17.21
CA LYS A 186 1.46 27.79 16.85
C LYS A 186 1.38 26.31 17.22
N TYR A 187 2.38 25.54 16.84
CA TYR A 187 2.44 24.10 17.14
C TYR A 187 2.39 23.86 18.66
N LYS A 188 3.18 24.60 19.45
CA LYS A 188 3.20 24.51 20.91
C LYS A 188 1.83 24.79 21.54
N LYS A 189 1.12 25.83 21.08
CA LYS A 189 -0.23 26.16 21.55
C LYS A 189 -1.23 25.03 21.25
N ILE A 190 -1.20 24.48 20.05
CA ILE A 190 -2.09 23.38 19.65
C ILE A 190 -1.71 22.10 20.38
N ASN A 191 -0.41 21.85 20.56
CA ASN A 191 0.07 20.69 21.31
C ASN A 191 -0.38 20.70 22.78
N ASN A 192 -0.41 21.83 23.41
CA ASN A 192 -0.93 21.96 24.79
C ASN A 192 -2.44 21.59 24.84
N LYS A 193 -3.23 22.05 23.87
CA LYS A 193 -4.65 21.64 23.75
C LYS A 193 -4.81 20.15 23.45
N PHE A 194 -3.95 19.59 22.57
CA PHE A 194 -3.92 18.17 22.29
C PHE A 194 -3.66 17.34 23.54
N VAL A 195 -2.67 17.73 24.35
CA VAL A 195 -2.35 17.05 25.60
C VAL A 195 -3.54 17.12 26.57
N TYR A 196 -4.21 18.27 26.69
CA TYR A 196 -5.40 18.42 27.51
C TYR A 196 -6.52 17.44 27.09
N TYR A 197 -6.88 17.41 25.79
CA TYR A 197 -7.91 16.50 25.30
C TYR A 197 -7.49 15.03 25.39
N LYS A 198 -6.22 14.73 25.18
CA LYS A 198 -5.67 13.38 25.35
C LYS A 198 -5.88 12.86 26.77
N TYR A 199 -5.63 13.69 27.79
CA TYR A 199 -5.87 13.33 29.19
C TYR A 199 -7.37 13.19 29.50
N ALA A 200 -8.20 14.09 28.99
CA ALA A 200 -9.67 14.01 29.14
C ALA A 200 -10.26 12.71 28.55
N LEU A 201 -9.60 12.11 27.55
CA LEU A 201 -9.99 10.86 26.90
C LEU A 201 -9.25 9.62 27.43
N GLY A 202 -8.63 9.68 28.63
CA GLY A 202 -7.99 8.52 29.24
C GLY A 202 -6.55 8.26 28.81
N ASN A 203 -5.86 9.27 28.26
CA ASN A 203 -4.42 9.35 27.99
C ASN A 203 -3.84 8.20 27.11
N TYR A 204 -3.76 6.98 27.62
CA TYR A 204 -3.14 5.85 26.90
C TYR A 204 -3.98 5.32 25.74
N ASP A 205 -5.30 5.41 25.85
CA ASP A 205 -6.25 4.90 24.86
C ASP A 205 -7.10 6.00 24.23
N ALA A 206 -6.60 7.23 24.25
CA ALA A 206 -7.36 8.42 23.83
C ALA A 206 -7.93 8.33 22.41
N PHE A 207 -7.25 7.63 21.50
CA PHE A 207 -7.70 7.46 20.12
C PHE A 207 -8.96 6.59 20.04
N ASN A 208 -8.96 5.42 20.72
CA ASN A 208 -10.12 4.54 20.75
C ASN A 208 -11.27 5.17 21.54
N GLN A 209 -10.99 5.83 22.65
CA GLN A 209 -12.00 6.54 23.43
C GLN A 209 -12.65 7.68 22.61
N ALA A 210 -11.87 8.46 21.86
CA ALA A 210 -12.40 9.46 20.95
C ALA A 210 -13.29 8.85 19.86
N LYS A 211 -12.87 7.72 19.28
CA LYS A 211 -13.66 6.99 18.28
C LYS A 211 -14.98 6.47 18.86
N LEU A 212 -14.96 5.88 20.05
CA LEU A 212 -16.13 5.39 20.75
C LEU A 212 -17.08 6.54 21.12
N ALA A 213 -16.57 7.65 21.67
CA ALA A 213 -17.36 8.82 22.02
C ALA A 213 -18.11 9.40 20.83
N LEU A 214 -17.51 9.40 19.64
CA LEU A 214 -18.15 9.92 18.42
C LEU A 214 -19.10 8.92 17.76
N SER A 215 -18.85 7.62 17.89
CA SER A 215 -19.70 6.58 17.29
C SER A 215 -20.93 6.22 18.13
N ASN A 216 -20.89 6.47 19.44
CA ASN A 216 -22.01 6.17 20.33
C ASN A 216 -22.91 7.41 20.53
N PRO A 217 -24.18 7.38 20.07
CA PRO A 217 -25.12 8.47 20.27
C PRO A 217 -25.36 8.84 21.74
N GLN A 218 -25.21 7.88 22.65
CA GLN A 218 -25.46 8.03 24.10
C GLN A 218 -24.23 8.57 24.87
N SER A 219 -23.07 8.75 24.23
CA SER A 219 -21.90 9.31 24.92
C SER A 219 -22.17 10.71 25.46
N PRO A 220 -21.65 11.02 26.67
CA PRO A 220 -21.77 12.35 27.26
C PRO A 220 -21.29 13.46 26.31
N ARG A 221 -21.93 14.61 26.40
CA ARG A 221 -21.58 15.78 25.56
C ARG A 221 -20.12 16.19 25.72
N GLU A 222 -19.63 16.18 26.96
CA GLU A 222 -18.24 16.53 27.28
C GLU A 222 -17.22 15.58 26.60
N GLU A 223 -17.48 14.28 26.57
CA GLU A 223 -16.63 13.31 25.87
C GLU A 223 -16.63 13.55 24.36
N LYS A 224 -17.79 13.84 23.77
CA LYS A 224 -17.89 14.18 22.35
C LYS A 224 -17.11 15.46 22.01
N GLU A 225 -17.25 16.49 22.83
CA GLU A 225 -16.51 17.75 22.67
C GLU A 225 -14.98 17.52 22.80
N ALA A 226 -14.55 16.70 23.77
CA ALA A 226 -13.16 16.32 23.92
C ALA A 226 -12.63 15.54 22.69
N ALA A 227 -13.43 14.60 22.19
CA ALA A 227 -13.07 13.81 20.99
C ALA A 227 -12.94 14.68 19.73
N VAL A 228 -13.87 15.62 19.51
CA VAL A 228 -13.79 16.58 18.40
C VAL A 228 -12.55 17.46 18.54
N GLY A 229 -12.30 17.99 19.75
CA GLY A 229 -11.12 18.80 20.05
C GLY A 229 -9.82 18.04 19.83
N PHE A 230 -9.77 16.78 20.24
CA PHE A 230 -8.63 15.89 20.04
C PHE A 230 -8.30 15.70 18.56
N TYR A 231 -9.26 15.29 17.73
CA TYR A 231 -9.05 15.11 16.30
C TYR A 231 -8.74 16.43 15.57
N LYS A 232 -9.35 17.54 16.01
CA LYS A 232 -9.01 18.87 15.49
C LYS A 232 -7.54 19.20 15.73
N CYS A 233 -7.04 18.99 16.95
CA CYS A 233 -5.64 19.24 17.28
C CYS A 233 -4.68 18.32 16.48
N ILE A 234 -5.04 17.06 16.25
CA ILE A 234 -4.24 16.17 15.40
C ILE A 234 -4.09 16.74 14.00
N ARG A 235 -5.20 17.15 13.36
CA ARG A 235 -5.21 17.72 12.01
C ARG A 235 -4.42 19.04 11.94
N GLU A 236 -4.63 19.94 12.90
CA GLU A 236 -3.94 21.22 12.93
C GLU A 236 -2.43 21.07 13.15
N ARG A 237 -1.98 20.15 14.03
CA ARG A 237 -0.57 19.84 14.22
C ARG A 237 0.05 19.25 12.97
N LYS A 238 -0.66 18.31 12.32
CA LYS A 238 -0.21 17.72 11.06
C LYS A 238 -0.08 18.77 9.97
N ALA A 239 -1.05 19.66 9.82
CA ALA A 239 -1.02 20.73 8.83
C ALA A 239 0.21 21.65 9.01
N ILE A 240 0.55 22.06 10.24
CA ILE A 240 1.74 22.87 10.48
C ILE A 240 3.02 22.14 10.03
N ILE A 241 3.11 20.83 10.28
CA ILE A 241 4.26 20.04 9.86
C ILE A 241 4.28 19.84 8.35
N ASP A 242 3.13 19.53 7.74
CA ASP A 242 3.04 19.24 6.31
C ASP A 242 3.35 20.49 5.47
N PHE A 243 2.89 21.67 5.89
CA PHE A 243 3.06 22.95 5.20
C PHE A 243 4.19 23.83 5.76
N ALA A 244 5.12 23.25 6.51
CA ALA A 244 6.21 24.06 7.11
C ALA A 244 7.03 24.79 6.03
N GLU A 245 7.17 26.10 6.19
CA GLU A 245 7.83 27.01 5.23
C GLU A 245 9.25 26.56 4.87
N ASN A 246 10.02 26.14 5.87
CA ASN A 246 11.38 25.67 5.66
C ASN A 246 11.46 24.36 4.84
N LYS A 247 10.40 23.56 4.76
CA LYS A 247 10.33 22.39 3.86
C LYS A 247 10.31 22.82 2.40
N LEU A 248 9.55 23.86 2.07
CA LEU A 248 9.51 24.40 0.72
C LEU A 248 10.88 24.97 0.31
N THR A 249 11.53 25.72 1.21
CA THR A 249 12.88 26.23 0.99
C THR A 249 13.87 25.10 0.75
N LYS A 250 13.86 24.09 1.60
CA LYS A 250 14.77 22.94 1.47
C LYS A 250 14.50 22.12 0.20
N PHE A 251 13.24 21.95 -0.17
CA PHE A 251 12.85 21.29 -1.41
C PHE A 251 13.40 22.03 -2.64
N LYS A 252 13.25 23.36 -2.70
CA LYS A 252 13.80 24.20 -3.78
C LYS A 252 15.33 24.05 -3.87
N GLU A 253 16.05 24.09 -2.75
CA GLU A 253 17.50 23.88 -2.71
C GLU A 253 17.89 22.53 -3.33
N ILE A 254 17.17 21.45 -2.97
CA ILE A 254 17.44 20.12 -3.49
C ILE A 254 17.20 20.06 -5.00
N VAL A 255 16.07 20.60 -5.48
CA VAL A 255 15.74 20.62 -6.90
C VAL A 255 16.79 21.41 -7.68
N HIS A 256 17.10 22.64 -7.26
CA HIS A 256 18.09 23.48 -7.94
C HIS A 256 19.51 22.87 -7.97
N SER A 257 19.87 22.11 -6.94
CA SER A 257 21.15 21.42 -6.88
C SER A 257 21.23 20.13 -7.72
N ASN A 258 20.13 19.72 -8.33
CA ASN A 258 20.04 18.44 -9.07
C ASN A 258 19.25 18.56 -10.38
N LEU A 259 19.32 19.71 -11.06
CA LEU A 259 18.58 19.96 -12.30
C LEU A 259 18.95 19.02 -13.45
N ASP A 260 20.12 18.38 -13.38
CA ASP A 260 20.61 17.37 -14.31
C ASP A 260 19.99 15.98 -14.08
N LYS A 261 19.20 15.81 -13.01
CA LYS A 261 18.63 14.53 -12.59
C LYS A 261 17.12 14.50 -12.77
N ARG A 262 16.59 13.29 -12.88
CA ARG A 262 15.14 13.09 -12.80
C ARG A 262 14.72 13.11 -11.32
N ILE A 263 13.83 14.02 -10.98
CA ILE A 263 13.35 14.22 -9.60
C ILE A 263 11.87 13.87 -9.56
N LEU A 264 11.46 13.08 -8.56
CA LEU A 264 10.07 12.81 -8.24
C LEU A 264 9.83 13.24 -6.79
N GLY A 265 8.94 14.20 -6.58
CA GLY A 265 8.60 14.73 -5.26
C GLY A 265 7.24 14.23 -4.79
N PHE A 266 7.14 13.94 -3.50
CA PHE A 266 5.88 13.59 -2.84
C PHE A 266 5.63 14.56 -1.70
N GLY A 267 4.46 15.21 -1.71
CA GLY A 267 4.00 16.04 -0.60
C GLY A 267 3.15 15.24 0.40
N GLY A 268 3.14 15.66 1.65
CA GLY A 268 2.28 15.07 2.70
C GLY A 268 0.79 15.40 2.53
N ALA A 269 0.44 16.36 1.67
CA ALA A 269 -0.91 16.75 1.28
C ALA A 269 -0.90 17.18 -0.19
N ASN A 270 -2.01 16.97 -0.90
CA ASN A 270 -2.12 17.33 -2.33
C ASN A 270 -1.87 18.82 -2.55
N GLU A 271 -2.48 19.69 -1.74
CA GLU A 271 -2.26 21.14 -1.78
C GLU A 271 -0.77 21.54 -1.65
N PHE A 272 -0.02 20.83 -0.81
CA PHE A 272 1.41 21.08 -0.66
C PHE A 272 2.19 20.60 -1.89
N THR A 273 1.76 19.52 -2.51
CA THR A 273 2.34 19.04 -3.79
C THR A 273 2.14 20.06 -4.90
N ASP A 274 0.96 20.70 -4.97
CA ASP A 274 0.68 21.78 -5.94
C ASP A 274 1.61 22.96 -5.69
N ILE A 275 1.77 23.41 -4.43
CA ILE A 275 2.72 24.48 -4.05
C ILE A 275 4.16 24.13 -4.44
N LEU A 276 4.59 22.86 -4.22
CA LEU A 276 5.91 22.41 -4.62
C LEU A 276 6.08 22.48 -6.14
N THR A 277 5.10 22.04 -6.90
CA THR A 277 5.11 22.06 -8.37
C THR A 277 5.21 23.48 -8.89
N ASP A 278 4.34 24.38 -8.42
CA ASP A 278 4.34 25.80 -8.82
C ASP A 278 5.63 26.52 -8.44
N SER A 279 6.26 26.09 -7.36
CA SER A 279 7.46 26.73 -6.82
C SER A 279 8.75 26.43 -7.62
N VAL A 280 8.73 25.38 -8.44
CA VAL A 280 9.88 24.97 -9.29
C VAL A 280 9.58 25.05 -10.79
N SER A 281 8.36 25.42 -11.17
CA SER A 281 8.00 25.78 -12.56
C SER A 281 8.05 27.31 -12.73
N PRO A 282 8.59 27.84 -13.85
CA PRO A 282 9.22 27.14 -14.97
C PRO A 282 10.74 27.12 -14.84
N LEU A 283 11.33 25.94 -14.86
CA LEU A 283 12.77 25.78 -15.07
C LEU A 283 13.03 25.21 -16.46
#